data_9dd5f1a91d3133231adf8b9cb0542174
#
_entry.id   9dd5f1a91d3133231adf8b9cb0542174
#
_cell.length_a   1.000
_cell.length_b   1.000
_cell.length_c   1.000
_cell.angle_alpha   90.00
_cell.angle_beta   90.00
_cell.angle_gamma   90.00
#
_symmetry.space_group_name_H-M   'P 1'
#
loop_
_entity.id
_entity.type
_entity.pdbx_description
1 polymer ?
#
loop_
_entity_poly.entity_id
_entity_poly.type
_entity_poly.pdbx_seq_one_letter_code
_entity_poly.pdbx_strand_id
1 'polypeptide(L)'
;DLPEGLMEAFAATLEELHDADLLLHVVDASSPRMEDQIQTVEGILKKLGLERIPVVLVLNKIDRLDPRRTADLSKNLKGIPVSALDPGTFSGLLQELERLIWPRASNSWTSTAPHLLQ
;
A
#
# COMPACT_ATOMS: atom_id res chain seq x y z
N ASP A 1 -1.38 4.91 -18.37
CA ASP A 1 -0.71 3.68 -18.78
C ASP A 1 0.80 3.88 -18.82
N LEU A 2 1.51 2.85 -18.39
CA LEU A 2 2.97 2.85 -18.44
C LEU A 2 3.46 2.40 -19.82
N PRO A 3 4.51 3.04 -20.37
CA PRO A 3 5.15 2.54 -21.57
C PRO A 3 5.64 1.11 -21.37
N GLU A 4 5.62 0.32 -22.44
CA GLU A 4 5.95 -1.10 -22.37
C GLU A 4 7.33 -1.38 -21.78
N GLY A 5 8.33 -0.58 -22.15
CA GLY A 5 9.68 -0.75 -21.60
C GLY A 5 9.74 -0.48 -20.10
N LEU A 6 8.98 0.50 -19.62
CA LEU A 6 8.87 0.78 -18.20
C LEU A 6 8.15 -0.35 -17.46
N MET A 7 7.15 -0.96 -18.09
CA MET A 7 6.44 -2.10 -17.53
C MET A 7 7.38 -3.28 -17.32
N GLU A 8 8.24 -3.55 -18.29
CA GLU A 8 9.21 -4.64 -18.16
C GLU A 8 10.18 -4.40 -17.01
N ALA A 9 10.72 -3.17 -16.92
CA ALA A 9 11.63 -2.82 -15.84
C ALA A 9 10.95 -2.89 -14.49
N PHE A 10 9.72 -2.40 -14.41
CA PHE A 10 8.91 -2.44 -13.18
C PHE A 10 8.61 -3.88 -12.78
N ALA A 11 8.23 -4.72 -13.74
CA ALA A 11 7.93 -6.13 -13.48
C ALA A 11 9.16 -6.87 -12.96
N ALA A 12 10.33 -6.62 -13.55
CA ALA A 12 11.58 -7.25 -13.08
C ALA A 12 11.87 -6.89 -11.63
N THR A 13 11.64 -5.63 -11.24
CA THR A 13 11.81 -5.19 -9.87
C THR A 13 10.78 -5.84 -8.94
N LEU A 14 9.53 -5.94 -9.40
CA LEU A 14 8.44 -6.50 -8.59
C LEU A 14 8.51 -8.01 -8.45
N GLU A 15 9.22 -8.72 -9.33
CA GLU A 15 9.37 -10.16 -9.19
C GLU A 15 9.99 -10.56 -7.85
N GLU A 16 10.84 -9.70 -7.29
CA GLU A 16 11.43 -9.94 -5.98
C GLU A 16 10.40 -9.95 -4.87
N LEU A 17 9.21 -9.40 -5.13
CA LEU A 17 8.14 -9.32 -4.15
C LEU A 17 7.38 -10.64 -3.96
N HIS A 18 7.65 -11.66 -4.77
CA HIS A 18 6.98 -12.96 -4.63
C HIS A 18 7.17 -13.57 -3.24
N ASP A 19 8.26 -13.25 -2.58
CA ASP A 19 8.55 -13.74 -1.24
C ASP A 19 8.02 -12.83 -0.13
N ALA A 20 7.37 -11.72 -0.49
CA ALA A 20 6.83 -10.81 0.49
C ALA A 20 5.58 -11.39 1.15
N ASP A 21 5.43 -11.13 2.44
CA ASP A 21 4.23 -11.51 3.18
C ASP A 21 3.16 -10.42 3.14
N LEU A 22 3.55 -9.21 2.80
CA LEU A 22 2.67 -8.05 2.80
C LEU A 22 3.26 -6.96 1.92
N LEU A 23 2.39 -6.24 1.21
CA LEU A 23 2.78 -5.08 0.42
C LEU A 23 2.10 -3.84 0.98
N LEU A 24 2.86 -2.75 1.10
CA LEU A 24 2.29 -1.45 1.43
C LEU A 24 2.18 -0.63 0.15
N HIS A 25 0.97 -0.27 -0.21
CA HIS A 25 0.74 0.61 -1.35
C HIS A 25 0.42 2.01 -0.83
N VAL A 26 1.40 2.90 -0.91
CA VAL A 26 1.26 4.27 -0.41
C VAL A 26 0.85 5.18 -1.56
N VAL A 27 -0.27 5.86 -1.40
CA VAL A 27 -0.78 6.80 -2.41
C VAL A 27 -0.97 8.17 -1.79
N ASP A 28 -0.87 9.20 -2.64
CA ASP A 28 -1.16 10.58 -2.25
C ASP A 28 -2.68 10.77 -2.29
N ALA A 29 -3.30 10.84 -1.10
CA ALA A 29 -4.74 10.94 -1.00
C ALA A 29 -5.29 12.26 -1.55
N SER A 30 -4.45 13.27 -1.73
CA SER A 30 -4.86 14.55 -2.29
C SER A 30 -4.74 14.60 -3.81
N SER A 31 -4.17 13.59 -4.44
CA SER A 31 -3.98 13.55 -5.88
C SER A 31 -5.30 13.24 -6.59
N PRO A 32 -5.66 14.01 -7.64
CA PRO A 32 -6.83 13.66 -8.44
C PRO A 32 -6.67 12.36 -9.22
N ARG A 33 -5.45 11.84 -9.31
CA ARG A 33 -5.15 10.59 -10.01
C ARG A 33 -5.01 9.40 -9.05
N MET A 34 -5.36 9.59 -7.79
CA MET A 34 -5.17 8.54 -6.79
C MET A 34 -5.85 7.23 -7.18
N GLU A 35 -7.12 7.29 -7.59
CA GLU A 35 -7.86 6.08 -7.96
C GLU A 35 -7.28 5.38 -9.17
N ASP A 36 -6.84 6.14 -10.17
CA ASP A 36 -6.17 5.57 -11.34
C ASP A 36 -4.88 4.87 -10.96
N GLN A 37 -4.11 5.47 -10.05
CA GLN A 37 -2.88 4.87 -9.56
C GLN A 37 -3.13 3.56 -8.82
N ILE A 38 -4.18 3.53 -7.99
CA ILE A 38 -4.56 2.32 -7.27
C ILE A 38 -4.91 1.20 -8.26
N GLN A 39 -5.74 1.51 -9.25
CA GLN A 39 -6.16 0.53 -10.24
C GLN A 39 -4.99 0.04 -11.08
N THR A 40 -4.08 0.94 -11.44
CA THR A 40 -2.90 0.57 -12.23
C THR A 40 -2.04 -0.43 -11.48
N VAL A 41 -1.76 -0.17 -10.21
CA VAL A 41 -0.95 -1.09 -9.39
C VAL A 41 -1.66 -2.42 -9.19
N GLU A 42 -2.96 -2.41 -8.91
CA GLU A 42 -3.73 -3.64 -8.77
C GLU A 42 -3.64 -4.50 -10.04
N GLY A 43 -3.75 -3.85 -11.21
CA GLY A 43 -3.64 -4.55 -12.48
C GLY A 43 -2.27 -5.15 -12.71
N ILE A 44 -1.22 -4.44 -12.33
CA ILE A 44 0.15 -4.93 -12.45
C ILE A 44 0.37 -6.14 -11.53
N LEU A 45 -0.07 -6.05 -10.28
CA LEU A 45 0.08 -7.16 -9.34
C LEU A 45 -0.65 -8.40 -9.80
N LYS A 46 -1.84 -8.23 -10.34
CA LYS A 46 -2.62 -9.34 -10.89
C LYS A 46 -1.90 -9.98 -12.08
N LYS A 47 -1.35 -9.15 -12.96
CA LYS A 47 -0.62 -9.62 -14.13
C LYS A 47 0.62 -10.42 -13.77
N LEU A 48 1.26 -10.07 -12.68
CA LEU A 48 2.47 -10.73 -12.21
C LEU A 48 2.21 -11.91 -11.28
N GLY A 49 0.94 -12.23 -11.02
CA GLY A 49 0.60 -13.33 -10.13
C GLY A 49 0.85 -13.03 -8.66
N LEU A 50 0.90 -11.75 -8.29
CA LEU A 50 1.15 -11.33 -6.91
C LEU A 50 -0.13 -11.02 -6.15
N GLU A 51 -1.29 -11.26 -6.73
CA GLU A 51 -2.57 -10.92 -6.14
C GLU A 51 -2.88 -11.68 -4.85
N ARG A 52 -2.19 -12.78 -4.60
CA ARG A 52 -2.34 -13.55 -3.36
C ARG A 52 -1.70 -12.86 -2.16
N ILE A 53 -0.78 -11.93 -2.39
CA ILE A 53 -0.08 -11.22 -1.32
C ILE A 53 -0.98 -10.10 -0.80
N PRO A 54 -1.26 -10.06 0.52
CA PRO A 54 -2.09 -8.99 1.08
C PRO A 54 -1.48 -7.62 0.79
N VAL A 55 -2.33 -6.66 0.42
CA VAL A 55 -1.91 -5.29 0.17
C VAL A 55 -2.62 -4.38 1.16
N VAL A 56 -1.86 -3.56 1.87
CA VAL A 56 -2.40 -2.52 2.73
C VAL A 56 -2.29 -1.20 1.98
N LEU A 57 -3.44 -0.60 1.72
CA LEU A 57 -3.48 0.70 1.07
C LEU A 57 -3.29 1.78 2.13
N VAL A 58 -2.30 2.64 1.93
CA VAL A 58 -1.98 3.73 2.84
C VAL A 58 -2.30 5.06 2.15
N LEU A 59 -3.25 5.80 2.72
CA LEU A 59 -3.66 7.09 2.19
C LEU A 59 -2.82 8.17 2.85
N ASN A 60 -1.78 8.60 2.15
CA ASN A 60 -0.84 9.58 2.66
C ASN A 60 -1.32 11.01 2.39
N LYS A 61 -0.78 11.95 3.14
CA LYS A 61 -1.04 13.40 2.98
C LYS A 61 -2.47 13.81 3.28
N ILE A 62 -3.10 13.13 4.24
CA ILE A 62 -4.48 13.47 4.63
C ILE A 62 -4.59 14.87 5.24
N ASP A 63 -3.47 15.47 5.66
CA ASP A 63 -3.44 16.85 6.13
C ASP A 63 -3.91 17.84 5.07
N ARG A 64 -3.90 17.43 3.79
CA ARG A 64 -4.37 18.24 2.66
C ARG A 64 -5.85 18.09 2.39
N LEU A 65 -6.55 17.23 3.12
CA LEU A 65 -7.96 16.94 2.95
C LEU A 65 -8.74 17.36 4.19
N ASP A 66 -10.03 17.68 4.04
CA ASP A 66 -10.85 17.85 5.23
C ASP A 66 -11.15 16.48 5.86
N PRO A 67 -11.45 16.46 7.18
CA PRO A 67 -11.66 15.19 7.89
C PRO A 67 -12.80 14.33 7.33
N ARG A 68 -13.84 14.94 6.79
CA ARG A 68 -14.95 14.20 6.19
C ARG A 68 -14.50 13.46 4.95
N ARG A 69 -13.74 14.13 4.09
CA ARG A 69 -13.21 13.52 2.87
C ARG A 69 -12.27 12.36 3.22
N THR A 70 -11.42 12.56 4.22
CA THR A 70 -10.53 11.51 4.70
C THR A 70 -11.31 10.28 5.19
N ALA A 71 -12.35 10.49 5.98
CA ALA A 71 -13.17 9.40 6.49
C ALA A 71 -13.86 8.65 5.36
N ASP A 72 -14.38 9.36 4.37
CA ASP A 72 -15.05 8.75 3.23
C ASP A 72 -14.09 7.90 2.40
N LEU A 73 -12.89 8.42 2.13
CA LEU A 73 -11.90 7.67 1.37
C LEU A 73 -11.44 6.43 2.12
N SER A 74 -11.18 6.57 3.41
CA SER A 74 -10.76 5.44 4.23
C SER A 74 -11.80 4.33 4.22
N LYS A 75 -13.06 4.69 4.37
CA LYS A 75 -14.17 3.73 4.38
C LYS A 75 -14.36 3.08 3.01
N ASN A 76 -14.39 3.88 1.96
CA ASN A 76 -14.72 3.40 0.62
C ASN A 76 -13.60 2.57 0.00
N LEU A 77 -12.35 2.95 0.25
CA LEU A 77 -11.19 2.28 -0.32
C LEU A 77 -10.54 1.29 0.65
N LYS A 78 -11.00 1.24 1.89
CA LYS A 78 -10.40 0.43 2.95
C LYS A 78 -8.92 0.77 3.13
N GLY A 79 -8.61 2.07 2.98
CA GLY A 79 -7.26 2.58 3.14
C GLY A 79 -7.03 3.14 4.54
N ILE A 80 -5.78 3.12 4.96
CA ILE A 80 -5.40 3.64 6.27
C ILE A 80 -4.88 5.06 6.11
N PRO A 81 -5.55 6.06 6.72
CA PRO A 81 -5.13 7.44 6.56
C PRO A 81 -3.91 7.76 7.41
N VAL A 82 -2.92 8.41 6.79
CA VAL A 82 -1.71 8.85 7.50
C VAL A 82 -1.29 10.24 7.04
N SER A 83 -0.58 10.94 7.90
CA SER A 83 0.08 12.19 7.57
C SER A 83 1.43 12.25 8.25
N ALA A 84 2.47 12.55 7.49
CA ALA A 84 3.81 12.74 8.06
C ALA A 84 3.86 13.94 9.00
N LEU A 85 2.92 14.87 8.87
CA LEU A 85 2.82 16.04 9.76
C LEU A 85 2.16 15.69 11.10
N ASP A 86 1.52 14.54 11.21
CA ASP A 86 0.87 14.08 12.42
C ASP A 86 1.26 12.63 12.70
N PRO A 87 2.34 12.40 13.47
CA PRO A 87 2.82 11.04 13.74
C PRO A 87 1.79 10.15 14.43
N GLY A 88 0.81 10.73 15.13
CA GLY A 88 -0.25 9.96 15.76
C GLY A 88 -1.08 9.14 14.77
N THR A 89 -1.12 9.56 13.50
CA THR A 89 -1.88 8.83 12.49
C THR A 89 -1.24 7.47 12.15
N PHE A 90 0.03 7.28 12.47
CA PHE A 90 0.72 6.02 12.16
C PHE A 90 0.32 4.88 13.09
N SER A 91 -0.31 5.17 14.23
CA SER A 91 -0.74 4.10 15.14
C SER A 91 -1.74 3.15 14.50
N GLY A 92 -2.67 3.68 13.69
CA GLY A 92 -3.63 2.85 12.96
C GLY A 92 -2.95 1.93 11.95
N LEU A 93 -1.95 2.47 11.26
CA LEU A 93 -1.16 1.67 10.31
C LEU A 93 -0.41 0.56 11.03
N LEU A 94 0.25 0.89 12.15
CA LEU A 94 1.00 -0.10 12.91
C LEU A 94 0.09 -1.21 13.44
N GLN A 95 -1.10 -0.87 13.92
CA GLN A 95 -2.06 -1.87 14.38
C GLN A 95 -2.46 -2.83 13.27
N GLU A 96 -2.72 -2.30 12.08
CA GLU A 96 -3.09 -3.13 10.94
C GLU A 96 -1.95 -4.04 10.51
N LEU A 97 -0.71 -3.53 10.51
CA LEU A 97 0.46 -4.33 10.19
C LEU A 97 0.66 -5.45 11.20
N GLU A 98 0.50 -5.15 12.49
CA GLU A 98 0.60 -6.17 13.53
C GLU A 98 -0.44 -7.27 13.34
N ARG A 99 -1.68 -6.88 13.02
CA ARG A 99 -2.76 -7.82 12.80
C ARG A 99 -2.47 -8.78 11.65
N LEU A 100 -1.85 -8.29 10.59
CA LEU A 100 -1.60 -9.06 9.38
C LEU A 100 -0.31 -9.85 9.43
N ILE A 101 0.73 -9.31 10.07
CA ILE A 101 2.07 -9.90 10.03
C ILE A 101 2.38 -10.74 11.27
N TRP A 102 1.98 -10.27 12.45
CA TRP A 102 2.39 -10.88 13.71
C TRP A 102 2.11 -12.37 13.80
N PRO A 103 0.90 -12.87 13.45
CA PRO A 103 0.63 -14.31 13.53
C PRO A 103 1.53 -15.14 12.62
N ARG A 104 2.05 -14.55 11.54
CA ARG A 104 2.89 -15.24 10.57
C ARG A 104 4.36 -15.14 10.91
N ALA A 105 4.75 -14.10 11.63
CA ALA A 105 6.13 -13.72 11.84
C ALA A 105 6.60 -13.95 13.27
N SER A 106 5.86 -14.72 14.06
CA SER A 106 6.16 -14.90 15.49
C SER A 106 7.56 -15.41 15.75
N ASN A 107 8.14 -16.18 14.83
CA ASN A 107 9.46 -16.77 14.99
C ASN A 107 10.51 -16.23 14.01
N SER A 108 10.13 -15.34 13.12
CA SER A 108 11.05 -14.85 12.08
C SER A 108 10.73 -13.41 11.70
N TRP A 109 10.51 -12.61 12.71
CA TRP A 109 10.10 -11.22 12.55
C TRP A 109 11.02 -10.43 11.62
N THR A 110 12.32 -10.70 11.68
CA THR A 110 13.31 -9.97 10.89
C THR A 110 13.27 -10.32 9.41
N SER A 111 12.66 -11.43 9.04
CA SER A 111 12.61 -11.86 7.63
C SER A 111 11.30 -11.49 6.93
N THR A 112 10.35 -10.91 7.64
CA THR A 112 9.02 -10.60 7.11
C THR A 112 8.74 -9.11 7.07
N ALA A 113 9.72 -8.33 6.62
CA ALA A 113 9.52 -6.90 6.47
C ALA A 113 8.53 -6.62 5.35
N PRO A 114 7.60 -5.67 5.54
CA PRO A 114 6.70 -5.28 4.45
C PRO A 114 7.45 -4.55 3.36
N HIS A 115 7.01 -4.73 2.13
CA HIS A 115 7.56 -4.02 0.99
C HIS A 115 6.70 -2.82 0.65
N LEU A 116 7.35 -1.72 0.31
CA LEU A 116 6.68 -0.46 0.01
C LEU A 116 6.48 -0.30 -1.49
N LEU A 117 5.24 -0.05 -1.88
CA LEU A 117 4.88 0.29 -3.25
C LEU A 117 4.50 1.76 -3.32
N GLN A 118 5.03 2.47 -4.31
CA GLN A 118 4.71 3.88 -4.51
C GLN A 118 4.26 4.15 -5.94
#